data_ecae4b83ec0788d3a2fdea0d35716957
#
_entry.id   ecae4b83ec0788d3a2fdea0d35716957
#
_cell.length_a   1.000
_cell.length_b   1.000
_cell.length_c   1.000
_cell.angle_alpha   90.00
_cell.angle_beta   90.00
_cell.angle_gamma   90.00
#
_symmetry.space_group_name_H-M   'P 1'
#
loop_
_entity.id
_entity.type
_entity.pdbx_description
1 polymer ?
#
loop_
_entity_poly.entity_id
_entity_poly.type
_entity_poly.pdbx_seq_one_letter_code
_entity_poly.pdbx_strand_id
1 'polypeptide(L)'
;KAGKIIGFVQGNSEVGPRALGNRSILCDASYPDMKHIINAKVKGREWFRPFAPVCRLEDVNEYFETKEHEHFNNLEFMSFAVKVRDKYKNKLKSITHVDGTARIQTVTRKQNAFLYDLLTKFKSVKPYLGSYDTPECSDGVLLNTSFNVQGKPILNTSSDAMKILNKTQLDYFIYRKGNKLFLIEKE
;
A
#
# COMPACT_ATOMS: atom_id res chain seq x y z
N LYS A 1 -1.04 -1.61 11.76
CA LYS A 1 -1.64 -2.91 12.07
C LYS A 1 -3.01 -2.85 12.77
N ALA A 2 -3.45 -1.70 13.24
CA ALA A 2 -4.80 -1.50 13.80
C ALA A 2 -5.86 -1.25 12.70
N GLY A 3 -5.65 -1.74 11.48
CA GLY A 3 -6.55 -1.51 10.37
C GLY A 3 -6.63 -0.06 9.89
N LYS A 4 -5.63 0.75 10.22
CA LYS A 4 -5.60 2.17 9.86
C LYS A 4 -5.25 2.37 8.38
N ILE A 5 -5.90 3.36 7.78
CA ILE A 5 -5.68 3.79 6.40
C ILE A 5 -4.94 5.12 6.44
N ILE A 6 -3.73 5.15 5.87
CA ILE A 6 -2.83 6.29 6.00
C ILE A 6 -2.54 6.86 4.62
N GLY A 7 -2.84 8.15 4.44
CA GLY A 7 -2.34 8.94 3.32
C GLY A 7 -0.86 9.25 3.51
N PHE A 8 -0.08 9.23 2.43
CA PHE A 8 1.34 9.51 2.50
C PHE A 8 1.78 10.46 1.37
N VAL A 9 2.42 11.55 1.76
CA VAL A 9 2.93 12.59 0.84
C VAL A 9 4.38 12.88 1.15
N GLN A 10 5.26 12.66 0.18
CA GLN A 10 6.67 13.01 0.26
C GLN A 10 7.23 13.46 -1.09
N GLY A 11 8.29 14.25 -1.08
CA GLY A 11 9.04 14.65 -2.27
C GLY A 11 8.14 15.10 -3.44
N ASN A 12 8.60 14.90 -4.66
CA ASN A 12 7.85 15.18 -5.87
C ASN A 12 6.79 14.09 -6.13
N SER A 13 5.70 14.48 -6.79
CA SER A 13 4.70 13.52 -7.26
C SER A 13 5.30 12.58 -8.31
N GLU A 14 4.77 11.36 -8.38
CA GLU A 14 5.10 10.45 -9.46
C GLU A 14 4.64 11.01 -10.82
N VAL A 15 5.42 10.75 -11.86
CA VAL A 15 5.03 10.99 -13.24
C VAL A 15 4.43 9.70 -13.79
N GLY A 16 3.12 9.68 -13.99
CA GLY A 16 2.42 8.51 -14.52
C GLY A 16 1.14 8.15 -13.75
N PRO A 17 0.48 7.04 -14.13
CA PRO A 17 -0.85 6.69 -13.63
C PRO A 17 -0.83 5.97 -12.27
N ARG A 18 0.33 5.72 -11.67
CA ARG A 18 0.48 4.94 -10.44
C ARG A 18 1.20 5.74 -9.36
N ALA A 19 0.68 5.64 -8.14
CA ALA A 19 1.41 6.10 -6.96
C ALA A 19 2.37 5.00 -6.50
N LEU A 20 3.63 5.34 -6.34
CA LEU A 20 4.73 4.43 -6.03
C LEU A 20 5.40 4.76 -4.69
N GLY A 21 4.68 5.46 -3.81
CA GLY A 21 5.14 5.79 -2.47
C GLY A 21 5.36 7.28 -2.20
N ASN A 22 5.06 8.18 -3.16
CA ASN A 22 5.15 9.62 -2.94
C ASN A 22 3.77 10.28 -2.76
N ARG A 23 2.75 9.76 -3.41
CA ARG A 23 1.34 10.19 -3.29
C ARG A 23 0.46 8.96 -3.13
N SER A 24 0.66 8.25 -2.03
CA SER A 24 0.10 6.93 -1.78
C SER A 24 -0.90 6.92 -0.63
N ILE A 25 -1.87 6.03 -0.71
CA ILE A 25 -2.61 5.53 0.44
C ILE A 25 -2.04 4.15 0.76
N LEU A 26 -1.62 3.97 2.00
CA LEU A 26 -0.98 2.76 2.50
C LEU A 26 -1.81 2.16 3.64
N CYS A 27 -1.90 0.84 3.67
CA CYS A 27 -2.48 0.11 4.79
C CYS A 27 -1.97 -1.34 4.82
N ASP A 28 -2.28 -2.04 5.90
CA ASP A 28 -1.94 -3.46 6.07
C ASP A 28 -2.68 -4.32 5.05
N ALA A 29 -1.95 -5.02 4.17
CA ALA A 29 -2.53 -5.90 3.16
C ALA A 29 -3.17 -7.15 3.75
N SER A 30 -2.78 -7.54 4.96
CA SER A 30 -3.29 -8.71 5.68
C SER A 30 -4.52 -8.40 6.55
N TYR A 31 -4.88 -7.11 6.71
CA TYR A 31 -6.05 -6.75 7.51
C TYR A 31 -7.34 -7.23 6.82
N PRO A 32 -8.23 -7.93 7.54
CA PRO A 32 -9.47 -8.46 6.98
C PRO A 32 -10.30 -7.35 6.30
N ASP A 33 -10.85 -7.66 5.12
CA ASP A 33 -11.74 -6.80 4.34
C ASP A 33 -11.19 -5.41 3.96
N MET A 34 -9.86 -5.19 4.11
CA MET A 34 -9.25 -3.89 3.83
C MET A 34 -9.58 -3.38 2.41
N LYS A 35 -9.69 -4.28 1.42
CA LYS A 35 -10.13 -3.91 0.06
C LYS A 35 -11.52 -3.25 0.07
N HIS A 36 -12.48 -3.82 0.77
CA HIS A 36 -13.84 -3.26 0.88
C HIS A 36 -13.82 -1.95 1.66
N ILE A 37 -13.10 -1.92 2.77
CA ILE A 37 -13.00 -0.76 3.64
C ILE A 37 -12.45 0.45 2.87
N ILE A 38 -11.34 0.31 2.14
CA ILE A 38 -10.75 1.43 1.39
C ILE A 38 -11.66 1.87 0.24
N ASN A 39 -12.24 0.92 -0.51
CA ASN A 39 -13.12 1.26 -1.62
C ASN A 39 -14.34 2.05 -1.14
N ALA A 40 -14.97 1.65 -0.03
CA ALA A 40 -16.13 2.33 0.54
C ALA A 40 -15.77 3.65 1.24
N LYS A 41 -14.77 3.61 2.14
CA LYS A 41 -14.50 4.70 3.08
C LYS A 41 -13.68 5.85 2.49
N VAL A 42 -12.79 5.55 1.53
CA VAL A 42 -11.85 6.53 1.00
C VAL A 42 -12.00 6.76 -0.49
N LYS A 43 -12.09 5.67 -1.26
CA LYS A 43 -12.12 5.77 -2.74
C LYS A 43 -13.50 6.16 -3.28
N GLY A 44 -14.58 5.78 -2.60
CA GLY A 44 -15.95 5.99 -3.08
C GLY A 44 -16.21 5.29 -4.40
N ARG A 45 -15.74 4.03 -4.56
CA ARG A 45 -15.82 3.27 -5.80
C ARG A 45 -16.27 1.84 -5.56
N GLU A 46 -16.45 1.09 -6.64
CA GLU A 46 -16.99 -0.28 -6.63
C GLU A 46 -16.10 -1.21 -5.79
N TRP A 47 -16.72 -2.04 -4.98
CA TRP A 47 -16.07 -2.92 -4.00
C TRP A 47 -15.09 -3.93 -4.60
N PHE A 48 -15.33 -4.37 -5.85
CA PHE A 48 -14.51 -5.39 -6.53
C PHE A 48 -13.18 -4.87 -7.07
N ARG A 49 -12.99 -3.54 -7.16
CA ARG A 49 -11.75 -2.97 -7.71
C ARG A 49 -10.54 -3.41 -6.91
N PRO A 50 -9.50 -3.97 -7.59
CA PRO A 50 -8.32 -4.47 -6.93
C PRO A 50 -7.37 -3.35 -6.47
N PHE A 51 -6.49 -3.72 -5.56
CA PHE A 51 -5.36 -2.91 -5.12
C PHE A 51 -4.05 -3.63 -5.39
N ALA A 52 -2.96 -2.89 -5.38
CA ALA A 52 -1.62 -3.39 -5.58
C ALA A 52 -0.89 -3.56 -4.25
N PRO A 53 -0.14 -4.64 -4.04
CA PRO A 53 0.81 -4.74 -2.93
C PRO A 53 2.10 -4.00 -3.24
N VAL A 54 2.78 -3.54 -2.19
CA VAL A 54 4.18 -3.14 -2.21
C VAL A 54 4.95 -3.94 -1.18
N CYS A 55 6.12 -4.46 -1.57
CA CYS A 55 7.07 -5.14 -0.71
C CYS A 55 8.51 -4.76 -1.07
N ARG A 56 9.47 -5.11 -0.21
CA ARG A 56 10.88 -4.96 -0.56
C ARG A 56 11.25 -5.95 -1.66
N LEU A 57 12.19 -5.58 -2.53
CA LEU A 57 12.61 -6.45 -3.64
C LEU A 57 13.12 -7.80 -3.14
N GLU A 58 13.92 -7.82 -2.07
CA GLU A 58 14.48 -9.06 -1.49
C GLU A 58 13.44 -9.99 -0.88
N ASP A 59 12.26 -9.47 -0.52
CA ASP A 59 11.17 -10.27 0.06
C ASP A 59 10.19 -10.78 -1.01
N VAL A 60 10.29 -10.33 -2.25
CA VAL A 60 9.26 -10.57 -3.27
C VAL A 60 8.98 -12.05 -3.48
N ASN A 61 10.03 -12.88 -3.53
CA ASN A 61 9.92 -14.32 -3.74
C ASN A 61 9.36 -15.09 -2.53
N GLU A 62 9.26 -14.45 -1.38
CA GLU A 62 8.57 -15.02 -0.22
C GLU A 62 7.06 -15.07 -0.44
N TYR A 63 6.49 -14.03 -1.07
CA TYR A 63 5.04 -13.83 -1.23
C TYR A 63 4.50 -14.15 -2.61
N PHE A 64 5.33 -13.97 -3.65
CA PHE A 64 4.91 -14.01 -5.06
C PHE A 64 5.78 -14.96 -5.88
N GLU A 65 5.23 -15.48 -6.98
CA GLU A 65 5.95 -16.30 -7.93
C GLU A 65 6.46 -15.41 -9.06
N THR A 66 7.73 -15.01 -9.01
CA THR A 66 8.31 -14.05 -9.96
C THR A 66 9.26 -14.65 -10.96
N LYS A 67 9.55 -15.96 -10.90
CA LYS A 67 10.55 -16.63 -11.77
C LYS A 67 10.33 -16.40 -13.26
N GLU A 68 9.09 -16.39 -13.72
CA GLU A 68 8.75 -16.10 -15.11
C GLU A 68 9.02 -14.64 -15.52
N HIS A 69 9.25 -13.77 -14.55
CA HIS A 69 9.44 -12.33 -14.72
C HIS A 69 10.87 -11.88 -14.33
N GLU A 70 11.80 -12.79 -14.07
CA GLU A 70 13.18 -12.45 -13.67
C GLU A 70 13.93 -11.65 -14.76
N HIS A 71 13.51 -11.78 -16.02
CA HIS A 71 14.02 -10.99 -17.14
C HIS A 71 13.40 -9.59 -17.26
N PHE A 72 12.34 -9.31 -16.53
CA PHE A 72 11.68 -8.02 -16.51
C PHE A 72 12.08 -7.23 -15.27
N ASN A 73 13.06 -6.37 -15.38
CA ASN A 73 13.51 -5.47 -14.29
C ASN A 73 12.48 -4.39 -13.89
N ASN A 74 11.16 -4.61 -14.13
CA ASN A 74 10.13 -3.57 -14.04
C ASN A 74 9.02 -3.88 -13.02
N LEU A 75 9.27 -4.74 -12.03
CA LEU A 75 8.28 -5.04 -10.97
C LEU A 75 8.04 -3.85 -10.04
N GLU A 76 8.83 -2.80 -10.15
CA GLU A 76 8.76 -1.58 -9.35
C GLU A 76 7.60 -0.64 -9.73
N PHE A 77 7.01 -0.81 -10.94
CA PHE A 77 6.03 0.13 -11.49
C PHE A 77 4.58 -0.38 -11.51
N MET A 78 4.27 -1.47 -10.84
CA MET A 78 2.94 -2.11 -10.89
C MET A 78 2.52 -2.48 -12.33
N SER A 79 3.46 -2.87 -13.18
CA SER A 79 3.22 -3.16 -14.59
C SER A 79 2.81 -4.62 -14.84
N PHE A 80 3.16 -5.52 -13.94
CA PHE A 80 2.93 -6.95 -14.07
C PHE A 80 2.06 -7.51 -12.95
N ALA A 81 1.18 -8.44 -13.32
CA ALA A 81 0.44 -9.28 -12.38
C ALA A 81 1.17 -10.62 -12.26
N VAL A 82 1.51 -11.01 -11.04
CA VAL A 82 2.22 -12.24 -10.72
C VAL A 82 1.39 -13.09 -9.75
N LYS A 83 1.55 -14.39 -9.75
CA LYS A 83 0.81 -15.29 -8.85
C LYS A 83 1.21 -15.02 -7.39
N VAL A 84 0.23 -14.93 -6.53
CA VAL A 84 0.40 -14.95 -5.07
C VAL A 84 0.63 -16.39 -4.65
N ARG A 85 1.66 -16.68 -3.86
CA ARG A 85 1.90 -18.04 -3.36
C ARG A 85 0.73 -18.54 -2.53
N ASP A 86 0.35 -19.79 -2.71
CA ASP A 86 -0.87 -20.38 -2.12
C ASP A 86 -0.97 -20.16 -0.61
N LYS A 87 0.13 -20.31 0.12
CA LYS A 87 0.18 -20.10 1.57
C LYS A 87 -0.16 -18.66 2.01
N TYR A 88 -0.08 -17.67 1.10
CA TYR A 88 -0.39 -16.27 1.38
C TYR A 88 -1.71 -15.76 0.79
N LYS A 89 -2.35 -16.51 -0.12
CA LYS A 89 -3.60 -16.06 -0.78
C LYS A 89 -4.69 -15.68 0.21
N ASN A 90 -4.88 -16.48 1.25
CA ASN A 90 -5.88 -16.21 2.27
C ASN A 90 -5.51 -15.02 3.16
N LYS A 91 -4.25 -14.87 3.48
CA LYS A 91 -3.73 -13.80 4.33
C LYS A 91 -3.68 -12.45 3.61
N LEU A 92 -3.39 -12.44 2.31
CA LEU A 92 -3.27 -11.25 1.49
C LEU A 92 -4.49 -11.04 0.56
N LYS A 93 -5.69 -11.41 1.01
CA LYS A 93 -6.94 -11.28 0.23
C LYS A 93 -7.19 -9.87 -0.31
N SER A 94 -6.77 -8.84 0.43
CA SER A 94 -7.02 -7.45 0.07
C SER A 94 -6.29 -7.01 -1.21
N ILE A 95 -5.22 -7.74 -1.60
CA ILE A 95 -4.41 -7.44 -2.79
C ILE A 95 -4.41 -8.59 -3.81
N THR A 96 -5.04 -9.71 -3.48
CA THR A 96 -5.12 -10.87 -4.38
C THR A 96 -6.33 -10.72 -5.29
N HIS A 97 -6.10 -10.85 -6.60
CA HIS A 97 -7.15 -10.85 -7.62
C HIS A 97 -7.91 -12.16 -7.62
N VAL A 98 -9.05 -12.21 -8.32
CA VAL A 98 -9.91 -13.38 -8.41
C VAL A 98 -9.18 -14.60 -9.02
N ASP A 99 -8.25 -14.37 -9.95
CA ASP A 99 -7.40 -15.38 -10.59
C ASP A 99 -6.18 -15.79 -9.75
N GLY A 100 -6.07 -15.29 -8.53
CA GLY A 100 -4.94 -15.58 -7.62
C GLY A 100 -3.67 -14.80 -7.92
N THR A 101 -3.71 -13.79 -8.80
CA THR A 101 -2.58 -12.91 -9.08
C THR A 101 -2.62 -11.63 -8.24
N ALA A 102 -1.54 -10.86 -8.25
CA ALA A 102 -1.48 -9.51 -7.72
C ALA A 102 -0.58 -8.65 -8.61
N ARG A 103 -0.96 -7.38 -8.82
CA ARG A 103 -0.17 -6.41 -9.56
C ARG A 103 0.82 -5.74 -8.64
N ILE A 104 2.00 -6.32 -8.52
CA ILE A 104 2.99 -5.99 -7.49
C ILE A 104 3.78 -4.71 -7.78
N GLN A 105 4.22 -4.08 -6.70
CA GLN A 105 5.29 -3.11 -6.67
C GLN A 105 6.42 -3.65 -5.79
N THR A 106 7.65 -3.68 -6.30
CA THR A 106 8.84 -3.89 -5.49
C THR A 106 9.54 -2.56 -5.22
N VAL A 107 10.26 -2.47 -4.11
CA VAL A 107 11.05 -1.29 -3.78
C VAL A 107 12.41 -1.67 -3.23
N THR A 108 13.45 -0.99 -3.71
CA THR A 108 14.79 -1.03 -3.13
C THR A 108 15.04 0.24 -2.32
N ARG A 109 16.01 0.17 -1.41
CA ARG A 109 16.40 1.35 -0.62
C ARG A 109 16.92 2.50 -1.49
N LYS A 110 17.54 2.20 -2.63
CA LYS A 110 18.03 3.19 -3.59
C LYS A 110 16.90 3.97 -4.25
N GLN A 111 15.79 3.29 -4.57
CA GLN A 111 14.63 3.91 -5.24
C GLN A 111 13.82 4.79 -4.28
N ASN A 112 13.50 4.26 -3.10
CA ASN A 112 12.72 4.98 -2.08
C ASN A 112 13.13 4.51 -0.68
N ALA A 113 14.12 5.15 -0.09
CA ALA A 113 14.67 4.78 1.20
C ALA A 113 13.61 4.79 2.32
N PHE A 114 12.71 5.78 2.31
CA PHE A 114 11.68 5.88 3.35
C PHE A 114 10.67 4.73 3.27
N LEU A 115 10.13 4.44 2.08
CA LEU A 115 9.18 3.34 1.90
C LEU A 115 9.83 1.98 2.20
N TYR A 116 11.08 1.81 1.80
CA TYR A 116 11.86 0.61 2.12
C TYR A 116 12.04 0.42 3.63
N ASP A 117 12.46 1.47 4.35
CA ASP A 117 12.65 1.44 5.81
C ASP A 117 11.30 1.24 6.53
N LEU A 118 10.21 1.82 6.02
CA LEU A 118 8.86 1.59 6.52
C LEU A 118 8.45 0.12 6.40
N LEU A 119 8.64 -0.51 5.25
CA LEU A 119 8.34 -1.93 5.02
C LEU A 119 9.18 -2.82 5.93
N THR A 120 10.48 -2.49 6.11
CA THR A 120 11.38 -3.21 7.01
C THR A 120 10.86 -3.17 8.46
N LYS A 121 10.50 -1.99 8.94
CA LYS A 121 9.90 -1.84 10.28
C LYS A 121 8.54 -2.50 10.38
N PHE A 122 7.71 -2.38 9.34
CA PHE A 122 6.39 -3.00 9.31
C PHE A 122 6.47 -4.52 9.44
N LYS A 123 7.43 -5.17 8.78
CA LYS A 123 7.68 -6.61 8.88
C LYS A 123 8.04 -7.04 10.31
N SER A 124 8.75 -6.20 11.07
CA SER A 124 9.18 -6.51 12.45
C SER A 124 8.13 -6.19 13.53
N VAL A 125 7.08 -5.42 13.21
CA VAL A 125 6.06 -5.04 14.20
C VAL A 125 5.04 -6.17 14.35
N LYS A 126 4.85 -6.67 15.58
CA LYS A 126 3.81 -7.64 15.90
C LYS A 126 2.40 -7.07 15.66
N PRO A 127 1.43 -7.89 15.23
CA PRO A 127 0.03 -7.47 15.16
C PRO A 127 -0.44 -6.92 16.50
N TYR A 128 -1.33 -5.95 16.48
CA TYR A 128 -1.99 -5.47 17.68
C TYR A 128 -2.87 -6.61 18.24
N LEU A 129 -2.47 -7.15 19.40
CA LEU A 129 -3.18 -8.21 20.12
C LEU A 129 -4.50 -7.64 20.65
N GLY A 130 -5.56 -7.75 19.89
CA GLY A 130 -6.84 -7.22 20.37
C GLY A 130 -8.10 -7.85 19.81
N SER A 131 -8.09 -8.51 18.67
CA SER A 131 -9.36 -9.00 18.11
C SER A 131 -9.34 -10.07 17.02
N TYR A 132 -8.19 -10.52 16.55
CA TYR A 132 -8.17 -11.54 15.48
C TYR A 132 -7.06 -12.54 15.74
N ASP A 133 -7.32 -13.82 15.46
CA ASP A 133 -6.32 -14.88 15.30
C ASP A 133 -5.36 -14.54 14.15
N THR A 134 -4.53 -13.53 14.34
CA THR A 134 -3.56 -13.09 13.34
C THR A 134 -2.20 -13.69 13.68
N PRO A 135 -1.49 -14.22 12.68
CA PRO A 135 -0.19 -14.83 12.89
C PRO A 135 0.84 -13.84 13.47
N GLU A 136 1.84 -14.40 14.14
CA GLU A 136 2.81 -13.73 15.01
C GLU A 136 3.63 -12.57 14.43
N CYS A 137 3.63 -12.37 13.11
CA CYS A 137 4.32 -11.26 12.43
C CYS A 137 3.55 -10.77 11.21
N SER A 138 3.70 -9.50 10.85
CA SER A 138 3.23 -9.00 9.56
C SER A 138 4.14 -9.48 8.45
N ASP A 139 3.57 -9.64 7.27
CA ASP A 139 4.31 -10.15 6.11
C ASP A 139 5.20 -9.11 5.42
N GLY A 140 5.36 -7.91 5.95
CA GLY A 140 6.13 -6.88 5.27
C GLY A 140 5.53 -6.43 3.93
N VAL A 141 4.23 -6.68 3.74
CA VAL A 141 3.48 -6.30 2.53
C VAL A 141 2.44 -5.26 2.91
N LEU A 142 2.53 -4.09 2.29
CA LEU A 142 1.51 -3.07 2.39
C LEU A 142 0.65 -3.05 1.12
N LEU A 143 -0.62 -2.77 1.27
CA LEU A 143 -1.47 -2.34 0.16
C LEU A 143 -1.08 -0.91 -0.18
N ASN A 144 -0.80 -0.66 -1.46
CA ASN A 144 -0.50 0.66 -2.01
C ASN A 144 -1.48 1.04 -3.10
N THR A 145 -2.08 2.22 -2.95
CA THR A 145 -2.95 2.80 -3.97
C THR A 145 -2.73 4.30 -4.08
N SER A 146 -3.13 4.90 -5.20
CA SER A 146 -2.99 6.34 -5.45
C SER A 146 -3.73 7.16 -4.39
N PHE A 147 -3.15 8.29 -3.98
CA PHE A 147 -3.79 9.22 -3.08
C PHE A 147 -4.72 10.15 -3.87
N ASN A 148 -5.93 9.67 -4.07
CA ASN A 148 -7.05 10.37 -4.71
C ASN A 148 -8.36 9.71 -4.33
N VAL A 149 -9.47 10.35 -4.66
CA VAL A 149 -10.83 9.79 -4.64
C VAL A 149 -11.29 9.51 -6.08
N GLN A 150 -12.41 8.81 -6.23
CA GLN A 150 -12.99 8.51 -7.54
C GLN A 150 -13.15 9.77 -8.40
N GLY A 151 -12.82 9.64 -9.70
CA GLY A 151 -12.96 10.71 -10.68
C GLY A 151 -11.97 11.88 -10.53
N LYS A 152 -11.01 11.78 -9.62
CA LYS A 152 -9.96 12.80 -9.43
C LYS A 152 -8.57 12.23 -9.76
N PRO A 153 -7.66 13.05 -10.29
CA PRO A 153 -6.27 12.66 -10.49
C PRO A 153 -5.58 12.40 -9.14
N ILE A 154 -4.39 11.80 -9.18
CA ILE A 154 -3.50 11.72 -8.02
C ILE A 154 -3.23 13.14 -7.52
N LEU A 155 -3.35 13.36 -6.23
CA LEU A 155 -3.13 14.68 -5.64
C LEU A 155 -1.70 15.17 -5.88
N ASN A 156 -1.53 16.49 -5.92
CA ASN A 156 -0.22 17.07 -6.10
C ASN A 156 0.35 17.65 -4.79
N THR A 157 -0.46 18.33 -4.01
CA THR A 157 -0.02 19.10 -2.84
C THR A 157 -0.49 18.52 -1.51
N SER A 158 0.16 18.92 -0.41
CA SER A 158 -0.31 18.60 0.93
C SER A 158 -1.68 19.23 1.25
N SER A 159 -1.99 20.38 0.64
CA SER A 159 -3.33 21.00 0.74
C SER A 159 -4.42 20.11 0.13
N ASP A 160 -4.13 19.45 -0.98
CA ASP A 160 -5.09 18.50 -1.57
C ASP A 160 -5.26 17.26 -0.69
N ALA A 161 -4.17 16.79 -0.05
CA ALA A 161 -4.23 15.70 0.90
C ALA A 161 -5.13 16.04 2.10
N MET A 162 -5.05 17.27 2.64
CA MET A 162 -5.92 17.74 3.71
C MET A 162 -7.39 17.75 3.30
N LYS A 163 -7.69 18.20 2.07
CA LYS A 163 -9.07 18.17 1.56
C LYS A 163 -9.63 16.75 1.49
N ILE A 164 -8.79 15.77 1.09
CA ILE A 164 -9.21 14.37 1.05
C ILE A 164 -9.37 13.81 2.47
N LEU A 165 -8.45 14.10 3.39
CA LEU A 165 -8.55 13.69 4.78
C LEU A 165 -9.90 14.14 5.38
N ASN A 166 -10.26 15.41 5.21
CA ASN A 166 -11.50 15.98 5.78
C ASN A 166 -12.78 15.45 5.10
N LYS A 167 -12.71 15.06 3.82
CA LYS A 167 -13.86 14.58 3.03
C LYS A 167 -14.09 13.08 3.06
N THR A 168 -13.14 12.30 3.54
CA THR A 168 -13.19 10.82 3.53
C THR A 168 -13.02 10.26 4.93
N GLN A 169 -13.08 8.95 5.07
CA GLN A 169 -12.77 8.27 6.32
C GLN A 169 -11.30 7.79 6.37
N LEU A 170 -10.40 8.52 5.72
CA LEU A 170 -8.96 8.35 5.92
C LEU A 170 -8.62 8.64 7.39
N ASP A 171 -7.81 7.78 8.03
CA ASP A 171 -7.51 7.96 9.46
C ASP A 171 -6.50 9.08 9.68
N TYR A 172 -5.41 9.04 8.93
CA TYR A 172 -4.28 9.97 9.07
C TYR A 172 -3.71 10.30 7.71
N PHE A 173 -2.98 11.39 7.68
CA PHE A 173 -2.12 11.73 6.55
C PHE A 173 -0.73 12.09 7.08
N ILE A 174 0.28 11.43 6.55
CA ILE A 174 1.68 11.71 6.89
C ILE A 174 2.28 12.56 5.78
N TYR A 175 2.83 13.70 6.16
CA TYR A 175 3.60 14.57 5.28
C TYR A 175 5.08 14.53 5.68
N ARG A 176 5.93 14.17 4.73
CA ARG A 176 7.39 14.19 4.92
C ARG A 176 8.01 15.38 4.21
N LYS A 177 8.73 16.23 4.96
CA LYS A 177 9.52 17.35 4.44
C LYS A 177 10.96 17.20 4.92
N GLY A 178 11.88 16.84 4.01
CA GLY A 178 13.26 16.50 4.38
C GLY A 178 13.28 15.30 5.36
N ASN A 179 13.90 15.49 6.52
CA ASN A 179 13.98 14.48 7.57
C ASN A 179 12.83 14.55 8.60
N LYS A 180 11.92 15.52 8.48
CA LYS A 180 10.79 15.68 9.39
C LYS A 180 9.56 14.97 8.87
N LEU A 181 8.83 14.30 9.79
CA LEU A 181 7.54 13.69 9.55
C LEU A 181 6.48 14.44 10.35
N PHE A 182 5.39 14.78 9.70
CA PHE A 182 4.23 15.41 10.30
C PHE A 182 3.06 14.44 10.17
N LEU A 183 2.53 13.99 11.30
CA LEU A 183 1.27 13.26 11.35
C LEU A 183 0.15 14.27 11.46
N ILE A 184 -0.81 14.18 10.57
CA ILE A 184 -1.95 15.10 10.49
C ILE A 184 -3.22 14.26 10.65
N GLU A 185 -4.01 14.65 11.65
CA GLU A 185 -5.30 14.08 11.97
C GLU A 185 -6.43 15.00 11.47
N LYS A 186 -7.64 14.51 11.46
CA LYS A 186 -8.82 15.36 11.25
C LYS A 186 -9.00 16.32 12.42
N GLU A 187 -9.43 17.50 12.10
CA GLU A 187 -9.93 18.47 13.08
C GLU A 187 -11.27 18.03 13.65
#